data_ddfbd89bebe303aa2727f72471806e9c
#
_entry.id   ddfbd89bebe303aa2727f72471806e9c
#
_cell.length_a   1.000
_cell.length_b   1.000
_cell.length_c   1.000
_cell.angle_alpha   90.00
_cell.angle_beta   90.00
_cell.angle_gamma   90.00
#
_symmetry.space_group_name_H-M   'P 1'
#
loop_
_entity.id
_entity.type
_entity.pdbx_description
1 polymer ?
#
loop_
_entity_poly.entity_id
_entity_poly.type
_entity_poly.pdbx_seq_one_letter_code
_entity_poly.pdbx_strand_id
1 'polypeptide(L)'
;VYGTSSLLGAINIVTKANRTSSVTLHAASGSFGSVTSGGRINVARGKWNNQLSGSFMRTDGYNRNKAGALNTDFRSQKAFYQGFYDDDDLSISWHAGLSNKDFGSSTNYSSKYDDQFEHTFKTYTAVQAETRKGAVKWRPAIYWNHNYDRFELFRDHAERYPFNYHRTDVY
;
A
#
# COMPACT_ATOMS: atom_id res chain seq x y z
N VAL A 1 -14.71 14.67 1.63
CA VAL A 1 -13.76 15.42 0.79
C VAL A 1 -12.77 14.39 0.25
N TYR A 2 -12.68 14.27 -1.06
CA TYR A 2 -11.92 13.18 -1.73
C TYR A 2 -10.54 13.63 -2.25
N GLY A 3 -10.00 14.73 -1.74
CA GLY A 3 -8.68 15.25 -2.12
C GLY A 3 -8.70 16.04 -3.43
N THR A 4 -7.59 16.68 -3.73
CA THR A 4 -7.44 17.60 -4.87
C THR A 4 -7.20 16.90 -6.22
N SER A 5 -6.95 15.60 -6.23
CA SER A 5 -6.58 14.82 -7.43
C SER A 5 -7.71 13.98 -8.04
N SER A 6 -8.96 14.19 -7.60
CA SER A 6 -10.12 13.38 -8.04
C SER A 6 -10.73 13.90 -9.35
N LEU A 7 -9.92 14.09 -10.38
CA LEU A 7 -10.38 14.64 -11.69
C LEU A 7 -11.36 13.73 -12.44
N LEU A 8 -11.27 12.41 -12.25
CA LEU A 8 -12.06 11.41 -12.99
C LEU A 8 -13.03 10.62 -12.10
N GLY A 9 -13.02 10.86 -10.80
CA GLY A 9 -13.86 10.16 -9.83
C GLY A 9 -13.11 9.74 -8.59
N ALA A 10 -13.84 9.21 -7.62
CA ALA A 10 -13.30 8.66 -6.39
C ALA A 10 -13.98 7.34 -6.04
N ILE A 11 -13.20 6.38 -5.54
CA ILE A 11 -13.70 5.13 -4.96
C ILE A 11 -13.58 5.27 -3.45
N ASN A 12 -14.71 5.22 -2.75
CA ASN A 12 -14.76 5.23 -1.30
C ASN A 12 -14.88 3.81 -0.77
N ILE A 13 -13.83 3.31 -0.11
CA ILE A 13 -13.83 2.01 0.55
C ILE A 13 -14.15 2.22 2.03
N VAL A 14 -15.33 1.79 2.44
CA VAL A 14 -15.76 1.87 3.84
C VAL A 14 -15.45 0.54 4.52
N THR A 15 -14.50 0.56 5.44
CA THR A 15 -14.18 -0.59 6.29
C THR A 15 -15.12 -0.63 7.50
N LYS A 16 -15.53 -1.83 7.88
CA LYS A 16 -16.35 -2.04 9.07
C LYS A 16 -15.55 -2.80 10.13
N ALA A 17 -15.82 -2.52 11.40
CA ALA A 17 -15.29 -3.28 12.50
C ALA A 17 -15.77 -4.74 12.43
N ASN A 18 -14.84 -5.70 12.49
CA ASN A 18 -15.19 -7.10 12.61
C ASN A 18 -15.30 -7.45 14.10
N ARG A 19 -16.50 -7.75 14.55
CA ARG A 19 -16.78 -8.04 15.98
C ARG A 19 -16.31 -9.42 16.46
N THR A 20 -15.67 -10.20 15.58
CA THR A 20 -15.15 -11.53 15.92
C THR A 20 -13.62 -11.51 15.92
N SER A 21 -13.03 -11.96 17.03
CA SER A 21 -11.57 -12.16 17.07
C SER A 21 -11.18 -13.32 16.17
N SER A 22 -10.15 -13.11 15.35
CA SER A 22 -9.71 -14.11 14.37
C SER A 22 -8.25 -13.94 14.01
N VAL A 23 -7.64 -15.02 13.60
CA VAL A 23 -6.33 -15.06 12.97
C VAL A 23 -6.47 -15.71 11.61
N THR A 24 -5.90 -15.10 10.59
CA THR A 24 -5.86 -15.64 9.23
C THR A 24 -4.42 -15.64 8.76
N LEU A 25 -3.94 -16.76 8.26
CA LEU A 25 -2.62 -16.89 7.64
C LEU A 25 -2.79 -17.47 6.25
N HIS A 26 -1.96 -17.04 5.33
CA HIS A 26 -1.90 -17.62 4.00
C HIS A 26 -0.45 -17.67 3.51
N ALA A 27 -0.15 -18.69 2.73
CA ALA A 27 1.11 -18.83 2.01
C ALA A 27 0.86 -19.57 0.72
N ALA A 28 1.53 -19.16 -0.33
CA ALA A 28 1.49 -19.82 -1.64
C ALA A 28 2.85 -19.68 -2.32
N SER A 29 3.18 -20.64 -3.15
CA SER A 29 4.34 -20.59 -4.04
C SER A 29 3.93 -21.01 -5.45
N GLY A 30 4.69 -20.57 -6.43
CA GLY A 30 4.40 -20.82 -7.83
C GLY A 30 5.63 -20.76 -8.71
N SER A 31 5.43 -20.78 -10.01
CA SER A 31 6.49 -20.67 -11.02
C SER A 31 7.26 -19.37 -10.88
N PHE A 32 8.45 -19.31 -11.48
CA PHE A 32 9.33 -18.13 -11.51
C PHE A 32 9.73 -17.61 -10.13
N GLY A 33 9.98 -18.52 -9.16
CA GLY A 33 10.31 -18.13 -7.81
C GLY A 33 9.22 -17.37 -7.07
N SER A 34 7.96 -17.48 -7.53
CA SER A 34 6.84 -16.76 -6.94
C SER A 34 6.55 -17.28 -5.53
N VAL A 35 6.52 -16.38 -4.57
CA VAL A 35 6.14 -16.62 -3.19
C VAL A 35 5.19 -15.51 -2.73
N THR A 36 4.10 -15.92 -2.13
CA THR A 36 3.16 -15.01 -1.47
C THR A 36 2.92 -15.51 -0.06
N SER A 37 2.98 -14.63 0.91
CA SER A 37 2.63 -14.93 2.29
C SER A 37 1.98 -13.74 2.95
N GLY A 38 1.18 -13.98 3.96
CA GLY A 38 0.58 -12.92 4.73
C GLY A 38 -0.26 -13.43 5.88
N GLY A 39 -0.67 -12.48 6.71
CA GLY A 39 -1.50 -12.78 7.85
C GLY A 39 -2.29 -11.58 8.31
N ARG A 40 -3.32 -11.86 9.05
CA ARG A 40 -4.18 -10.89 9.70
C ARG A 40 -4.58 -11.39 11.07
N ILE A 41 -4.47 -10.52 12.05
CA ILE A 41 -4.95 -10.73 13.41
C ILE A 41 -6.02 -9.69 13.67
N ASN A 42 -7.19 -10.10 14.08
CA ASN A 42 -8.28 -9.23 14.52
C ASN A 42 -8.60 -9.54 15.97
N VAL A 43 -8.66 -8.53 16.82
CA VAL A 43 -9.02 -8.63 18.23
C VAL A 43 -10.21 -7.72 18.49
N ALA A 44 -11.34 -8.32 18.84
CA ALA A 44 -12.56 -7.62 19.20
C ALA A 44 -12.86 -7.82 20.69
N ARG A 45 -13.01 -6.73 21.44
CA ARG A 45 -13.34 -6.76 22.86
C ARG A 45 -14.24 -5.60 23.25
N GLY A 46 -15.50 -5.88 23.54
CA GLY A 46 -16.48 -4.86 23.89
C GLY A 46 -16.63 -3.81 22.77
N LYS A 47 -16.36 -2.56 23.08
CA LYS A 47 -16.44 -1.42 22.15
C LYS A 47 -15.21 -1.27 21.25
N TRP A 48 -14.18 -2.08 21.46
CA TRP A 48 -12.90 -1.98 20.75
C TRP A 48 -12.74 -3.09 19.72
N ASN A 49 -12.22 -2.73 18.57
CA ASN A 49 -11.74 -3.67 17.58
C ASN A 49 -10.40 -3.20 17.03
N ASN A 50 -9.43 -4.09 16.97
CA ASN A 50 -8.12 -3.82 16.43
C ASN A 50 -7.72 -4.91 15.46
N GLN A 51 -7.20 -4.50 14.31
CA GLN A 51 -6.72 -5.42 13.29
C GLN A 51 -5.33 -5.02 12.83
N LEU A 52 -4.44 -5.99 12.82
CA LEU A 52 -3.12 -5.89 12.20
C LEU A 52 -3.03 -6.89 11.06
N SER A 53 -2.53 -6.47 9.92
CA SER A 53 -2.26 -7.35 8.79
C SER A 53 -0.94 -7.03 8.13
N GLY A 54 -0.31 -8.06 7.57
CA GLY A 54 0.90 -7.94 6.79
C GLY A 54 0.90 -8.89 5.62
N SER A 55 1.58 -8.52 4.55
CA SER A 55 1.76 -9.40 3.40
C SER A 55 3.12 -9.18 2.75
N PHE A 56 3.62 -10.25 2.19
CA PHE A 56 4.83 -10.31 1.41
C PHE A 56 4.55 -11.04 0.10
N MET A 57 5.08 -10.50 -0.99
CA MET A 57 5.03 -11.13 -2.31
C MET A 57 6.35 -10.91 -3.02
N ARG A 58 6.86 -11.93 -3.68
CA ARG A 58 7.99 -11.82 -4.60
C ARG A 58 7.80 -12.74 -5.79
N THR A 59 8.46 -12.41 -6.87
CA THR A 59 8.70 -13.29 -8.02
C THR A 59 10.01 -12.88 -8.68
N ASP A 60 10.72 -13.82 -9.26
CA ASP A 60 11.92 -13.53 -10.05
C ASP A 60 11.57 -13.02 -11.45
N GLY A 61 10.30 -13.16 -11.86
CA GLY A 61 9.85 -12.81 -13.19
C GLY A 61 10.29 -13.81 -14.25
N TYR A 62 9.82 -13.64 -15.46
CA TYR A 62 10.15 -14.53 -16.59
C TYR A 62 10.72 -13.77 -17.79
N ASN A 63 10.46 -12.47 -17.87
CA ASN A 63 10.86 -11.66 -19.00
C ASN A 63 12.28 -11.13 -18.80
N ARG A 64 13.08 -11.18 -19.85
CA ARG A 64 14.46 -10.72 -19.84
C ARG A 64 14.61 -9.49 -20.71
N ASN A 65 15.51 -8.59 -20.28
CA ASN A 65 15.97 -7.48 -21.09
C ASN A 65 16.91 -7.98 -22.22
N LYS A 66 17.30 -7.10 -23.13
CA LYS A 66 18.22 -7.42 -24.24
C LYS A 66 19.60 -7.90 -23.78
N ALA A 67 20.02 -7.53 -22.57
CA ALA A 67 21.27 -8.00 -21.95
C ALA A 67 21.12 -9.39 -21.31
N GLY A 68 19.92 -9.96 -21.27
CA GLY A 68 19.64 -11.28 -20.72
C GLY A 68 19.32 -11.32 -19.23
N ALA A 69 19.34 -10.18 -18.53
CA ALA A 69 18.97 -10.09 -17.13
C ALA A 69 17.46 -10.11 -16.95
N LEU A 70 16.95 -10.74 -15.90
CA LEU A 70 15.53 -10.68 -15.53
C LEU A 70 15.15 -9.25 -15.18
N ASN A 71 14.06 -8.74 -15.77
CA ASN A 71 13.57 -7.40 -15.52
C ASN A 71 12.03 -7.30 -15.49
N THR A 72 11.39 -8.34 -14.96
CA THR A 72 9.99 -8.38 -14.54
C THR A 72 9.86 -8.99 -13.15
N ASP A 73 10.95 -8.97 -12.40
CA ASP A 73 10.98 -9.32 -11.01
C ASP A 73 10.16 -8.33 -10.19
N PHE A 74 9.61 -8.83 -9.11
CA PHE A 74 8.72 -8.04 -8.26
C PHE A 74 8.90 -8.43 -6.81
N ARG A 75 8.97 -7.44 -5.93
CA ARG A 75 8.94 -7.61 -4.49
C ARG A 75 8.00 -6.59 -3.88
N SER A 76 7.08 -7.04 -3.04
CA SER A 76 6.15 -6.17 -2.32
C SER A 76 6.02 -6.58 -0.87
N GLN A 77 6.05 -5.59 0.00
CA GLN A 77 5.84 -5.73 1.43
C GLN A 77 4.78 -4.72 1.85
N LYS A 78 3.79 -5.17 2.59
CA LYS A 78 2.72 -4.30 3.09
C LYS A 78 2.46 -4.61 4.55
N ALA A 79 2.19 -3.57 5.33
CA ALA A 79 1.63 -3.69 6.65
C ALA A 79 0.49 -2.69 6.81
N PHE A 80 -0.54 -3.10 7.51
CA PHE A 80 -1.72 -2.28 7.74
C PHE A 80 -2.28 -2.56 9.13
N TYR A 81 -2.51 -1.50 9.86
CA TYR A 81 -3.17 -1.51 11.16
C TYR A 81 -4.42 -0.65 11.09
N GLN A 82 -5.50 -1.13 11.66
CA GLN A 82 -6.71 -0.35 11.86
C GLN A 82 -7.31 -0.64 13.24
N GLY A 83 -7.95 0.36 13.80
CA GLY A 83 -8.68 0.23 15.03
C GLY A 83 -10.01 0.98 14.97
N PHE A 84 -10.93 0.50 15.79
CA PHE A 84 -12.25 1.08 15.97
C PHE A 84 -12.61 1.13 17.44
N TYR A 85 -13.15 2.23 17.85
CA TYR A 85 -13.93 2.36 19.07
C TYR A 85 -15.34 2.70 18.67
N ASP A 86 -16.31 1.94 19.13
CA ASP A 86 -17.72 2.08 18.73
C ASP A 86 -18.63 2.04 19.95
N ASP A 87 -19.23 3.17 20.26
CA ASP A 87 -20.15 3.40 21.36
C ASP A 87 -21.48 3.97 20.82
N ASP A 88 -22.50 4.00 21.65
CA ASP A 88 -23.80 4.60 21.31
C ASP A 88 -23.70 6.10 20.99
N ASP A 89 -22.79 6.80 21.65
CA ASP A 89 -22.60 8.24 21.55
C ASP A 89 -21.46 8.66 20.60
N LEU A 90 -20.46 7.79 20.40
CA LEU A 90 -19.20 8.12 19.71
C LEU A 90 -18.67 6.92 18.94
N SER A 91 -18.26 7.16 17.71
CA SER A 91 -17.46 6.21 16.93
C SER A 91 -16.13 6.86 16.58
N ILE A 92 -15.04 6.14 16.79
CA ILE A 92 -13.69 6.56 16.38
C ILE A 92 -13.10 5.43 15.54
N SER A 93 -12.53 5.79 14.40
CA SER A 93 -11.74 4.89 13.58
C SER A 93 -10.37 5.48 13.29
N TRP A 94 -9.37 4.65 13.28
CA TRP A 94 -8.02 5.04 12.89
C TRP A 94 -7.36 3.94 12.10
N HIS A 95 -6.45 4.32 11.22
CA HIS A 95 -5.66 3.37 10.48
C HIS A 95 -4.29 3.95 10.14
N ALA A 96 -3.34 3.06 9.97
CA ALA A 96 -2.02 3.34 9.45
C ALA A 96 -1.59 2.21 8.53
N GLY A 97 -0.90 2.54 7.48
CA GLY A 97 -0.42 1.56 6.53
C GLY A 97 0.89 1.96 5.89
N LEU A 98 1.63 0.95 5.46
CA LEU A 98 2.82 1.11 4.66
C LEU A 98 2.82 0.09 3.50
N SER A 99 3.43 0.49 2.41
CA SER A 99 3.66 -0.35 1.24
C SER A 99 5.03 -0.05 0.68
N ASN A 100 5.88 -1.05 0.60
CA ASN A 100 7.17 -1.01 -0.06
C ASN A 100 7.14 -1.95 -1.25
N LYS A 101 7.50 -1.45 -2.44
CA LYS A 101 7.43 -2.23 -3.67
C LYS A 101 8.61 -1.91 -4.57
N ASP A 102 9.27 -2.96 -5.04
CA ASP A 102 10.34 -2.95 -6.02
C ASP A 102 9.92 -3.79 -7.22
N PHE A 103 10.15 -3.31 -8.43
CA PHE A 103 9.89 -4.10 -9.62
C PHE A 103 10.69 -3.67 -10.84
N GLY A 104 11.11 -4.66 -11.61
CA GLY A 104 11.58 -4.46 -12.97
C GLY A 104 10.38 -4.14 -13.87
N SER A 105 10.35 -2.96 -14.45
CA SER A 105 9.24 -2.49 -15.27
C SER A 105 9.40 -2.80 -16.76
N SER A 106 10.50 -3.49 -17.14
CA SER A 106 10.76 -3.89 -18.52
C SER A 106 10.55 -2.74 -19.50
N THR A 107 9.61 -2.85 -20.42
CA THR A 107 9.29 -1.84 -21.43
C THR A 107 8.01 -1.06 -21.13
N ASN A 108 7.52 -1.06 -19.90
CA ASN A 108 6.22 -0.46 -19.54
C ASN A 108 6.13 1.03 -19.88
N TYR A 109 7.22 1.78 -19.67
CA TYR A 109 7.23 3.24 -19.91
C TYR A 109 7.88 3.62 -21.24
N SER A 110 8.64 2.72 -21.86
CA SER A 110 9.28 2.95 -23.15
C SER A 110 9.61 1.63 -23.82
N SER A 111 9.16 1.44 -25.04
CA SER A 111 9.50 0.27 -25.86
C SER A 111 10.98 0.23 -26.30
N LYS A 112 11.67 1.35 -26.20
CA LYS A 112 13.08 1.47 -26.57
C LYS A 112 14.03 0.91 -25.51
N TYR A 113 13.65 1.06 -24.24
CA TYR A 113 14.45 0.71 -23.08
C TYR A 113 13.74 -0.39 -22.29
N ASP A 114 14.43 -1.48 -22.02
CA ASP A 114 13.88 -2.68 -21.40
C ASP A 114 14.54 -3.06 -20.07
N ASP A 115 15.36 -2.14 -19.54
CA ASP A 115 16.06 -2.28 -18.26
C ASP A 115 15.52 -1.31 -17.19
N GLN A 116 14.24 -0.99 -17.28
CA GLN A 116 13.60 -0.02 -16.38
C GLN A 116 13.29 -0.65 -15.03
N PHE A 117 13.46 0.13 -13.99
CA PHE A 117 13.19 -0.28 -12.61
C PHE A 117 12.41 0.80 -11.88
N GLU A 118 11.55 0.37 -10.96
CA GLU A 118 10.79 1.27 -10.10
C GLU A 118 10.77 0.79 -8.66
N HIS A 119 11.01 1.71 -7.74
CA HIS A 119 10.82 1.54 -6.32
C HIS A 119 9.78 2.51 -5.81
N THR A 120 8.75 2.03 -5.14
CA THR A 120 7.73 2.85 -4.52
C THR A 120 7.61 2.55 -3.03
N PHE A 121 7.60 3.61 -2.22
CA PHE A 121 7.33 3.51 -0.79
C PHE A 121 6.20 4.45 -0.41
N LYS A 122 5.16 3.92 0.20
CA LYS A 122 3.98 4.69 0.62
C LYS A 122 3.67 4.44 2.08
N THR A 123 3.40 5.51 2.79
CA THR A 123 2.82 5.43 4.13
C THR A 123 1.61 6.35 4.21
N TYR A 124 0.65 5.95 5.01
CA TYR A 124 -0.55 6.74 5.24
C TYR A 124 -1.11 6.48 6.63
N THR A 125 -1.74 7.48 7.19
CA THR A 125 -2.48 7.36 8.44
C THR A 125 -3.70 8.27 8.41
N ALA A 126 -4.77 7.84 9.07
CA ALA A 126 -5.94 8.66 9.29
C ALA A 126 -6.59 8.34 10.63
N VAL A 127 -7.21 9.36 11.19
CA VAL A 127 -8.09 9.26 12.35
C VAL A 127 -9.37 10.01 12.02
N GLN A 128 -10.49 9.37 12.27
CA GLN A 128 -11.82 9.95 12.09
C GLN A 128 -12.68 9.65 13.32
N ALA A 129 -13.41 10.65 13.76
CA ALA A 129 -14.41 10.49 14.80
C ALA A 129 -15.80 10.91 14.27
N GLU A 130 -16.84 10.35 14.84
CA GLU A 130 -18.23 10.73 14.57
C GLU A 130 -19.03 10.71 15.86
N THR A 131 -19.67 11.85 16.20
CA THR A 131 -20.63 11.90 17.30
C THR A 131 -22.00 11.43 16.79
N ARG A 132 -22.67 10.58 17.57
CA ARG A 132 -23.97 9.99 17.20
C ARG A 132 -25.12 10.62 17.94
N LYS A 133 -24.88 11.20 19.11
CA LYS A 133 -25.87 11.82 19.99
C LYS A 133 -25.90 13.34 19.84
N GLY A 134 -27.06 13.91 19.95
CA GLY A 134 -27.28 15.35 19.85
C GLY A 134 -27.86 15.78 18.51
N ALA A 135 -28.34 17.02 18.47
CA ALA A 135 -28.95 17.64 17.27
C ALA A 135 -27.90 17.91 16.15
N VAL A 136 -26.64 18.07 16.54
CA VAL A 136 -25.51 18.31 15.61
C VAL A 136 -24.56 17.13 15.63
N LYS A 137 -24.29 16.58 14.47
CA LYS A 137 -23.30 15.51 14.29
C LYS A 137 -21.97 16.10 13.83
N TRP A 138 -20.93 15.81 14.59
CA TRP A 138 -19.56 16.22 14.26
C TRP A 138 -18.83 15.04 13.65
N ARG A 139 -18.10 15.29 12.54
CA ARG A 139 -17.28 14.28 11.85
C ARG A 139 -15.89 14.82 11.53
N PRO A 140 -15.05 15.09 12.54
CA PRO A 140 -13.68 15.49 12.30
C PRO A 140 -12.87 14.33 11.72
N ALA A 141 -11.96 14.66 10.81
CA ALA A 141 -10.99 13.70 10.26
C ALA A 141 -9.64 14.37 10.06
N ILE A 142 -8.59 13.65 10.37
CA ILE A 142 -7.21 14.02 10.12
C ILE A 142 -6.58 12.87 9.33
N TYR A 143 -5.86 13.19 8.27
CA TYR A 143 -5.12 12.21 7.48
C TYR A 143 -3.77 12.76 7.07
N TRP A 144 -2.84 11.85 6.91
CA TRP A 144 -1.50 12.13 6.40
C TRP A 144 -1.09 11.04 5.41
N ASN A 145 -0.41 11.43 4.35
CA ASN A 145 0.14 10.54 3.34
C ASN A 145 1.57 10.95 3.04
N HIS A 146 2.41 9.95 2.83
CA HIS A 146 3.73 10.12 2.24
C HIS A 146 3.88 9.14 1.09
N ASN A 147 4.36 9.63 -0.03
CA ASN A 147 4.58 8.84 -1.23
C ASN A 147 5.97 9.16 -1.77
N TYR A 148 6.82 8.16 -1.76
CA TYR A 148 8.13 8.18 -2.38
C TYR A 148 8.10 7.29 -3.61
N ASP A 149 8.59 7.80 -4.72
CA ASP A 149 8.72 7.08 -5.99
C ASP A 149 10.09 7.32 -6.59
N ARG A 150 10.74 6.25 -7.03
CA ARG A 150 12.03 6.27 -7.70
C ARG A 150 11.94 5.44 -8.97
N PHE A 151 12.12 6.08 -10.09
CA PHE A 151 12.22 5.45 -11.39
C PHE A 151 13.65 5.49 -11.88
N GLU A 152 14.12 4.40 -12.45
CA GLU A 152 15.41 4.28 -13.13
C GLU A 152 15.19 3.78 -14.56
N LEU A 153 15.69 4.53 -15.52
CA LEU A 153 15.61 4.12 -16.94
C LEU A 153 16.54 2.94 -17.25
N PHE A 154 17.67 2.89 -16.54
CA PHE A 154 18.62 1.77 -16.53
C PHE A 154 18.86 1.38 -15.08
N ARG A 155 18.41 0.20 -14.73
CA ARG A 155 18.47 -0.35 -13.39
C ARG A 155 19.91 -0.41 -12.87
N ASP A 156 20.11 0.02 -11.63
CA ASP A 156 21.41 0.01 -10.93
C ASP A 156 22.51 0.85 -11.62
N HIS A 157 22.13 1.73 -12.52
CA HIS A 157 23.04 2.60 -13.28
C HIS A 157 22.60 4.08 -13.21
N ALA A 158 22.19 4.55 -12.05
CA ALA A 158 21.70 5.91 -11.84
C ALA A 158 22.73 6.99 -12.26
N GLU A 159 24.03 6.69 -12.16
CA GLU A 159 25.15 7.55 -12.52
C GLU A 159 25.36 7.66 -14.04
N ARG A 160 24.84 6.72 -14.82
CA ARG A 160 25.14 6.58 -16.26
C ARG A 160 24.61 7.72 -17.11
N TYR A 161 23.47 8.30 -16.71
CA TYR A 161 22.83 9.40 -17.40
C TYR A 161 22.30 10.42 -16.40
N PRO A 162 22.39 11.73 -16.65
CA PRO A 162 21.80 12.75 -15.79
C PRO A 162 20.29 12.57 -15.57
N PHE A 163 19.59 11.99 -16.55
CA PHE A 163 18.15 11.77 -16.52
C PHE A 163 17.75 10.30 -16.30
N ASN A 164 18.70 9.45 -15.95
CA ASN A 164 18.45 8.03 -15.72
C ASN A 164 17.64 7.78 -14.45
N TYR A 165 17.71 8.70 -13.52
CA TYR A 165 17.15 8.57 -12.18
C TYR A 165 16.13 9.68 -11.95
N HIS A 166 14.89 9.28 -11.72
CA HIS A 166 13.82 10.20 -11.38
C HIS A 166 13.26 9.85 -10.01
N ARG A 167 13.20 10.85 -9.13
CA ARG A 167 12.72 10.70 -7.76
C ARG A 167 11.62 11.70 -7.47
N THR A 168 10.54 11.23 -6.90
CA THR A 168 9.45 12.06 -6.38
C THR A 168 9.23 11.74 -4.91
N ASP A 169 9.08 12.76 -4.09
CA ASP A 169 8.86 12.64 -2.66
C ASP A 169 7.78 13.65 -2.26
N VAL A 170 6.59 13.17 -1.89
CA VAL A 170 5.38 13.98 -1.66
C VAL A 170 4.76 13.62 -0.31
N TYR A 171 4.44 14.65 0.48
CA TYR A 171 3.78 14.54 1.78
C TYR A 171 2.36 15.06 1.76
#